data_2aa8ed7e84d9c871acfaf3d25e88be7e
#
_entry.id   2aa8ed7e84d9c871acfaf3d25e88be7e
#
_cell.length_a   1.000
_cell.length_b   1.000
_cell.length_c   1.000
_cell.angle_alpha   90.00
_cell.angle_beta   90.00
_cell.angle_gamma   90.00
#
_symmetry.space_group_name_H-M   'P 1'
#
loop_
_entity.id
_entity.type
_entity.pdbx_description
1 polymer ?
#
loop_
_entity_poly.entity_id
_entity_poly.type
_entity_poly.pdbx_seq_one_letter_code
_entity_poly.pdbx_strand_id
1 'polypeptide(L)'
;IQAVAMGNTKLNDIFQKTQIEKTKLSVYLKNLIDLGILRREFPVTGQQKEQGNIQRGLYQVTDHYFRFWYAFVFPNLSELEAGDSQGIWEYVVSPELDRFTSHAFEEVCREYLRRENRSNRLPFHFVKIGRWWKGAQELDILAVDAGEKNYILGECKYRNSKVTTADWNHMREKFSPSDKDTRCFYYLFSKSGFSDGMKKVAKEEKIYLKDLQDIVQGGD
;
A
#
# COMPACT_ATOMS: atom_id res chain seq x y z
N ILE A 1 16.81 6.28 7.90
CA ILE A 1 15.89 6.61 6.80
C ILE A 1 16.05 5.59 5.67
N GLN A 2 17.25 5.38 5.13
CA GLN A 2 17.55 4.49 4.01
C GLN A 2 16.92 3.09 4.15
N ALA A 3 17.10 2.43 5.30
CA ALA A 3 16.51 1.10 5.54
C ALA A 3 15.00 1.09 5.32
N VAL A 4 14.28 2.13 5.80
CA VAL A 4 12.83 2.26 5.61
C VAL A 4 12.48 2.54 4.14
N ALA A 5 13.22 3.42 3.47
CA ALA A 5 13.03 3.72 2.05
C ALA A 5 13.18 2.48 1.15
N MET A 6 14.09 1.57 1.54
CA MET A 6 14.33 0.28 0.87
C MET A 6 13.32 -0.82 1.24
N GLY A 7 12.28 -0.51 2.04
CA GLY A 7 11.18 -1.42 2.36
C GLY A 7 11.30 -2.18 3.68
N ASN A 8 12.30 -1.89 4.52
CA ASN A 8 12.37 -2.44 5.88
C ASN A 8 11.44 -1.62 6.79
N THR A 9 10.19 -2.02 6.91
CA THR A 9 9.14 -1.22 7.57
C THR A 9 8.85 -1.65 9.00
N LYS A 10 9.25 -2.86 9.42
CA LYS A 10 9.10 -3.33 10.79
C LYS A 10 10.35 -3.01 11.63
N LEU A 11 10.16 -2.72 12.92
CA LEU A 11 11.27 -2.38 13.82
C LEU A 11 12.41 -3.43 13.80
N ASN A 12 12.05 -4.72 13.76
CA ASN A 12 13.05 -5.79 13.71
C ASN A 12 13.81 -5.80 12.38
N ASP A 13 13.15 -5.57 11.25
CA ASP A 13 13.78 -5.55 9.93
C ASP A 13 14.76 -4.36 9.83
N ILE A 14 14.35 -3.19 10.36
CA ILE A 14 15.21 -2.00 10.43
C ILE A 14 16.42 -2.29 11.32
N PHE A 15 16.22 -2.93 12.48
CA PHE A 15 17.30 -3.34 13.36
C PHE A 15 18.29 -4.27 12.65
N GLN A 16 17.80 -5.34 12.01
CA GLN A 16 18.62 -6.29 11.27
C GLN A 16 19.42 -5.60 10.15
N LYS A 17 18.80 -4.65 9.45
CA LYS A 17 19.44 -3.92 8.35
C LYS A 17 20.48 -2.91 8.80
N THR A 18 20.24 -2.22 9.93
CA THR A 18 21.09 -1.11 10.38
C THR A 18 22.10 -1.51 11.47
N GLN A 19 21.89 -2.62 12.16
CA GLN A 19 22.66 -3.07 13.31
C GLN A 19 22.71 -2.04 14.47
N ILE A 20 21.82 -1.04 14.45
CA ILE A 20 21.71 -0.05 15.53
C ILE A 20 20.95 -0.69 16.69
N GLU A 21 21.49 -0.60 17.91
CA GLU A 21 20.86 -1.10 19.11
C GLU A 21 19.39 -0.65 19.22
N LYS A 22 18.48 -1.58 19.58
CA LYS A 22 17.01 -1.34 19.55
C LYS A 22 16.56 -0.13 20.38
N THR A 23 17.21 0.12 21.52
CA THR A 23 16.92 1.27 22.39
C THR A 23 17.21 2.58 21.64
N LYS A 24 18.40 2.71 21.05
CA LYS A 24 18.82 3.88 20.27
C LYS A 24 17.99 4.02 18.99
N LEU A 25 17.71 2.90 18.30
CA LEU A 25 16.88 2.86 17.10
C LEU A 25 15.49 3.42 17.37
N SER A 26 14.87 3.04 18.50
CA SER A 26 13.54 3.55 18.88
C SER A 26 13.53 5.05 19.09
N VAL A 27 14.59 5.61 19.68
CA VAL A 27 14.75 7.08 19.84
C VAL A 27 14.90 7.78 18.48
N TYR A 28 15.76 7.23 17.60
CA TYR A 28 15.95 7.81 16.26
C TYR A 28 14.68 7.77 15.42
N LEU A 29 13.95 6.65 15.44
CA LEU A 29 12.69 6.53 14.73
C LEU A 29 11.63 7.50 15.27
N LYS A 30 11.57 7.69 16.59
CA LYS A 30 10.70 8.69 17.21
C LYS A 30 11.04 10.10 16.73
N ASN A 31 12.31 10.49 16.78
CA ASN A 31 12.76 11.80 16.32
C ASN A 31 12.41 12.03 14.84
N LEU A 32 12.57 11.02 13.98
CA LEU A 32 12.22 11.12 12.57
C LEU A 32 10.70 11.25 12.34
N ILE A 33 9.88 10.67 13.22
CA ILE A 33 8.43 10.85 13.21
C ILE A 33 8.07 12.27 13.67
N ASP A 34 8.68 12.74 14.75
CA ASP A 34 8.44 14.09 15.29
C ASP A 34 8.84 15.18 14.27
N LEU A 35 9.84 14.90 13.44
CA LEU A 35 10.26 15.76 12.31
C LEU A 35 9.38 15.60 11.05
N GLY A 36 8.41 14.70 11.04
CA GLY A 36 7.55 14.43 9.87
C GLY A 36 8.24 13.71 8.70
N ILE A 37 9.47 13.22 8.88
CA ILE A 37 10.22 12.47 7.85
C ILE A 37 9.69 11.04 7.73
N LEU A 38 9.36 10.42 8.85
CA LEU A 38 8.70 9.12 8.91
C LEU A 38 7.28 9.26 9.47
N ARG A 39 6.44 8.31 9.11
CA ARG A 39 5.14 8.07 9.77
C ARG A 39 5.04 6.62 10.21
N ARG A 40 4.15 6.35 11.15
CA ARG A 40 3.74 4.98 11.47
C ARG A 40 2.35 4.72 10.92
N GLU A 41 2.23 3.63 10.18
CA GLU A 41 0.96 3.12 9.68
C GLU A 41 0.52 1.93 10.53
N PHE A 42 -0.78 1.88 10.83
CA PHE A 42 -1.41 0.78 11.58
C PHE A 42 -2.53 0.17 10.75
N PRO A 43 -2.86 -1.14 10.95
CA PRO A 43 -3.97 -1.76 10.24
C PRO A 43 -5.29 -1.09 10.59
N VAL A 44 -6.15 -0.90 9.58
CA VAL A 44 -7.40 -0.12 9.69
C VAL A 44 -8.38 -0.65 10.75
N THR A 45 -8.47 -1.96 10.91
CA THR A 45 -9.45 -2.60 11.82
C THR A 45 -8.88 -2.90 13.21
N GLY A 46 -7.77 -2.29 13.57
CA GLY A 46 -7.27 -2.39 14.94
C GLY A 46 -8.17 -1.62 15.90
N GLN A 47 -8.61 -2.23 17.00
CA GLN A 47 -9.21 -1.48 18.10
C GLN A 47 -8.22 -0.41 18.57
N GLN A 48 -8.68 0.71 19.11
CA GLN A 48 -7.80 1.79 19.62
C GLN A 48 -6.68 1.27 20.55
N LYS A 49 -6.94 0.18 21.30
CA LYS A 49 -5.93 -0.53 22.10
C LYS A 49 -4.82 -1.19 21.28
N GLU A 50 -5.08 -1.56 20.03
CA GLU A 50 -4.06 -2.15 19.13
C GLU A 50 -3.19 -1.09 18.46
N GLN A 51 -3.68 0.15 18.29
CA GLN A 51 -2.87 1.29 17.82
C GLN A 51 -1.76 1.67 18.80
N GLY A 52 -1.93 1.38 20.09
CA GLY A 52 -0.89 1.52 21.12
C GLY A 52 0.15 0.40 21.13
N ASN A 53 -0.06 -0.70 20.42
CA ASN A 53 0.90 -1.78 20.33
C ASN A 53 2.01 -1.43 19.33
N ILE A 54 3.12 -0.94 19.88
CA ILE A 54 4.34 -0.51 19.18
C ILE A 54 4.87 -1.58 18.20
N GLN A 55 4.57 -2.86 18.41
CA GLN A 55 5.08 -3.96 17.58
C GLN A 55 4.32 -4.12 16.24
N ARG A 56 3.12 -3.57 16.08
CA ARG A 56 2.28 -3.77 14.89
C ARG A 56 2.36 -2.64 13.86
N GLY A 57 2.93 -1.48 14.20
CA GLY A 57 3.03 -0.35 13.28
C GLY A 57 4.17 -0.53 12.28
N LEU A 58 3.92 -0.17 11.02
CA LEU A 58 4.92 -0.12 9.96
C LEU A 58 5.47 1.30 9.84
N TYR A 59 6.78 1.43 9.71
CA TYR A 59 7.45 2.70 9.47
C TYR A 59 7.47 2.99 7.96
N GLN A 60 7.15 4.21 7.58
CA GLN A 60 7.15 4.65 6.19
C GLN A 60 7.78 6.03 6.06
N VAL A 61 8.51 6.25 4.98
CA VAL A 61 8.97 7.59 4.60
C VAL A 61 7.75 8.37 4.11
N THR A 62 7.54 9.57 4.66
CA THR A 62 6.34 10.38 4.40
C THR A 62 6.35 10.97 3.00
N ASP A 63 7.49 11.44 2.55
CA ASP A 63 7.68 12.11 1.27
C ASP A 63 8.23 11.16 0.20
N HIS A 64 7.61 11.13 -0.98
CA HIS A 64 8.01 10.25 -2.08
C HIS A 64 9.36 10.62 -2.69
N TYR A 65 9.74 11.90 -2.69
CA TYR A 65 11.05 12.33 -3.15
C TYR A 65 12.15 11.81 -2.22
N PHE A 66 11.99 11.99 -0.90
CA PHE A 66 12.93 11.42 0.07
C PHE A 66 12.99 9.90 -0.01
N ARG A 67 11.85 9.24 -0.23
CA ARG A 67 11.82 7.81 -0.42
C ARG A 67 12.65 7.38 -1.64
N PHE A 68 12.50 8.07 -2.79
CA PHE A 68 13.28 7.83 -3.99
C PHE A 68 14.76 8.12 -3.76
N TRP A 69 15.06 9.28 -3.16
CA TRP A 69 16.42 9.70 -2.87
C TRP A 69 17.18 8.67 -2.04
N TYR A 70 16.63 8.24 -0.92
CA TYR A 70 17.27 7.28 -0.04
C TYR A 70 17.26 5.84 -0.54
N ALA A 71 16.36 5.49 -1.44
CA ALA A 71 16.34 4.17 -2.06
C ALA A 71 17.37 4.04 -3.19
N PHE A 72 17.52 5.07 -4.03
CA PHE A 72 18.26 4.96 -5.29
C PHE A 72 19.41 5.97 -5.44
N VAL A 73 19.26 7.21 -5.01
CA VAL A 73 20.27 8.24 -5.22
C VAL A 73 21.36 8.16 -4.17
N PHE A 74 20.99 8.23 -2.90
CA PHE A 74 21.95 8.24 -1.79
C PHE A 74 22.92 7.04 -1.76
N PRO A 75 22.49 5.79 -2.03
CA PRO A 75 23.41 4.65 -2.07
C PRO A 75 24.40 4.67 -3.23
N ASN A 76 24.13 5.45 -4.28
CA ASN A 76 24.89 5.46 -5.53
C ASN A 76 25.50 6.86 -5.83
N LEU A 77 25.70 7.69 -4.80
CA LEU A 77 26.21 9.05 -4.99
C LEU A 77 27.56 9.10 -5.69
N SER A 78 28.49 8.21 -5.35
CA SER A 78 29.85 8.18 -5.92
C SER A 78 29.81 7.96 -7.44
N GLU A 79 28.99 7.01 -7.89
CA GLU A 79 28.83 6.68 -9.32
C GLU A 79 28.11 7.81 -10.07
N LEU A 80 27.10 8.41 -9.43
CA LEU A 80 26.39 9.57 -9.99
C LEU A 80 27.29 10.79 -10.12
N GLU A 81 28.14 11.08 -9.11
CA GLU A 81 29.14 12.15 -9.14
C GLU A 81 30.24 11.89 -10.17
N ALA A 82 30.58 10.61 -10.43
CA ALA A 82 31.45 10.17 -11.51
C ALA A 82 30.81 10.28 -12.91
N GLY A 83 29.52 10.59 -13.01
CA GLY A 83 28.79 10.82 -14.26
C GLY A 83 28.03 9.60 -14.81
N ASP A 84 28.00 8.47 -14.08
CA ASP A 84 27.29 7.26 -14.51
C ASP A 84 25.78 7.25 -14.17
N SER A 85 25.09 8.31 -14.55
CA SER A 85 23.64 8.38 -14.35
C SER A 85 22.85 7.37 -15.18
N GLN A 86 23.35 7.03 -16.39
CA GLN A 86 22.72 6.06 -17.27
C GLN A 86 22.83 4.64 -16.72
N GLY A 87 24.00 4.23 -16.23
CA GLY A 87 24.18 2.91 -15.62
C GLY A 87 23.35 2.74 -14.36
N ILE A 88 23.30 3.74 -13.50
CA ILE A 88 22.43 3.72 -12.30
C ILE A 88 20.95 3.62 -12.68
N TRP A 89 20.51 4.35 -13.72
CA TRP A 89 19.13 4.24 -14.18
C TRP A 89 18.83 2.83 -14.70
N GLU A 90 19.66 2.29 -15.57
CA GLU A 90 19.42 1.03 -16.28
C GLU A 90 19.50 -0.18 -15.34
N TYR A 91 20.52 -0.22 -14.47
CA TYR A 91 20.83 -1.42 -13.68
C TYR A 91 20.33 -1.37 -12.23
N VAL A 92 19.99 -0.19 -11.69
CA VAL A 92 19.55 -0.04 -10.30
C VAL A 92 18.11 0.45 -10.21
N VAL A 93 17.75 1.51 -10.92
CA VAL A 93 16.42 2.15 -10.77
C VAL A 93 15.35 1.42 -11.58
N SER A 94 15.59 1.26 -12.89
CA SER A 94 14.57 0.74 -13.82
C SER A 94 14.05 -0.66 -13.45
N PRO A 95 14.88 -1.63 -13.02
CA PRO A 95 14.39 -2.95 -12.62
C PRO A 95 13.49 -2.93 -11.37
N GLU A 96 13.65 -1.96 -10.48
CA GLU A 96 12.94 -1.85 -9.23
C GLU A 96 11.77 -0.84 -9.27
N LEU A 97 11.66 -0.08 -10.36
CA LEU A 97 10.75 1.07 -10.45
C LEU A 97 9.28 0.68 -10.29
N ASP A 98 8.83 -0.41 -10.90
CA ASP A 98 7.44 -0.88 -10.78
C ASP A 98 7.13 -1.27 -9.33
N ARG A 99 8.04 -1.98 -8.66
CA ARG A 99 7.92 -2.34 -7.24
C ARG A 99 7.94 -1.09 -6.34
N PHE A 100 8.82 -0.15 -6.63
CA PHE A 100 8.89 1.11 -5.89
C PHE A 100 7.60 1.93 -6.04
N THR A 101 7.07 2.02 -7.25
CA THR A 101 5.88 2.82 -7.57
C THR A 101 4.58 2.16 -7.07
N SER A 102 4.55 0.82 -6.90
CA SER A 102 3.36 0.10 -6.45
C SER A 102 2.77 0.68 -5.17
N HIS A 103 3.61 1.10 -4.23
CA HIS A 103 3.17 1.69 -2.97
C HIS A 103 2.49 3.07 -3.15
N ALA A 104 3.00 3.90 -4.06
CA ALA A 104 2.35 5.16 -4.41
C ALA A 104 1.02 4.90 -5.14
N PHE A 105 0.96 3.87 -5.98
CA PHE A 105 -0.28 3.46 -6.63
C PHE A 105 -1.37 3.03 -5.64
N GLU A 106 -1.02 2.30 -4.57
CA GLU A 106 -1.96 1.98 -3.49
C GLU A 106 -2.53 3.24 -2.83
N GLU A 107 -1.70 4.27 -2.60
CA GLU A 107 -2.16 5.56 -2.04
C GLU A 107 -3.11 6.28 -3.00
N VAL A 108 -2.83 6.27 -4.30
CA VAL A 108 -3.71 6.82 -5.34
C VAL A 108 -5.04 6.08 -5.38
N CYS A 109 -5.06 4.75 -5.29
CA CYS A 109 -6.28 3.95 -5.25
C CYS A 109 -7.12 4.26 -3.99
N ARG A 110 -6.47 4.45 -2.83
CA ARG A 110 -7.16 4.86 -1.60
C ARG A 110 -7.76 6.27 -1.72
N GLU A 111 -7.05 7.21 -2.36
CA GLU A 111 -7.59 8.56 -2.59
C GLU A 111 -8.75 8.55 -3.59
N TYR A 112 -8.69 7.74 -4.64
CA TYR A 112 -9.82 7.49 -5.52
C TYR A 112 -11.06 7.05 -4.72
N LEU A 113 -10.94 6.05 -3.85
CA LEU A 113 -12.07 5.60 -3.02
C LEU A 113 -12.56 6.67 -2.05
N ARG A 114 -11.67 7.50 -1.47
CA ARG A 114 -12.09 8.64 -0.63
C ARG A 114 -12.91 9.66 -1.42
N ARG A 115 -12.51 9.97 -2.65
CA ARG A 115 -13.23 10.85 -3.55
C ARG A 115 -14.62 10.29 -3.88
N GLU A 116 -14.69 9.02 -4.26
CA GLU A 116 -15.96 8.33 -4.53
C GLU A 116 -16.87 8.29 -3.29
N ASN A 117 -16.28 8.10 -2.09
CA ASN A 117 -17.00 8.13 -0.82
C ASN A 117 -17.63 9.50 -0.54
N ARG A 118 -16.85 10.59 -0.71
CA ARG A 118 -17.37 11.98 -0.56
C ARG A 118 -18.50 12.31 -1.54
N SER A 119 -18.48 11.70 -2.71
CA SER A 119 -19.50 11.88 -3.77
C SER A 119 -20.65 10.88 -3.68
N ASN A 120 -20.72 10.05 -2.65
CA ASN A 120 -21.74 9.00 -2.46
C ASN A 120 -21.88 8.05 -3.66
N ARG A 121 -20.78 7.75 -4.37
CA ARG A 121 -20.77 6.84 -5.52
C ARG A 121 -20.34 5.41 -5.17
N LEU A 122 -20.14 5.12 -3.88
CA LEU A 122 -19.82 3.78 -3.38
C LEU A 122 -21.08 3.04 -2.88
N PRO A 123 -21.02 1.70 -2.77
CA PRO A 123 -22.13 0.90 -2.24
C PRO A 123 -22.58 1.28 -0.82
N PHE A 124 -21.67 1.87 -0.03
CA PHE A 124 -21.94 2.41 1.31
C PHE A 124 -20.92 3.51 1.64
N HIS A 125 -21.22 4.32 2.65
CA HIS A 125 -20.32 5.35 3.16
C HIS A 125 -19.38 4.75 4.21
N PHE A 126 -18.07 4.72 3.95
CA PHE A 126 -17.08 4.28 4.92
C PHE A 126 -16.57 5.43 5.82
N VAL A 127 -16.17 5.10 7.04
CA VAL A 127 -15.59 6.03 8.01
C VAL A 127 -14.08 5.82 8.22
N LYS A 128 -13.58 4.64 7.87
CA LYS A 128 -12.16 4.32 7.93
C LYS A 128 -11.71 3.67 6.62
N ILE A 129 -10.51 3.99 6.16
CA ILE A 129 -9.86 3.36 5.01
C ILE A 129 -8.34 3.35 5.20
N GLY A 130 -7.68 2.26 4.85
CA GLY A 130 -6.22 2.10 4.88
C GLY A 130 -5.81 0.69 4.50
N ARG A 131 -4.57 0.32 4.80
CA ARG A 131 -4.07 -1.04 4.65
C ARG A 131 -4.54 -1.91 5.83
N TRP A 132 -4.60 -3.20 5.59
CA TRP A 132 -4.88 -4.17 6.63
C TRP A 132 -3.89 -5.33 6.56
N TRP A 133 -3.42 -5.80 7.73
CA TRP A 133 -2.58 -6.99 7.83
C TRP A 133 -2.81 -7.73 9.15
N LYS A 134 -2.68 -9.05 9.07
CA LYS A 134 -2.73 -9.95 10.23
C LYS A 134 -1.85 -11.17 9.94
N GLY A 135 -0.76 -11.32 10.71
CA GLY A 135 0.23 -12.35 10.41
C GLY A 135 0.89 -12.15 9.04
N ALA A 136 0.77 -13.14 8.16
CA ALA A 136 1.27 -13.10 6.79
C ALA A 136 0.24 -12.60 5.77
N GLN A 137 -1.01 -12.39 6.19
CA GLN A 137 -2.07 -11.89 5.31
C GLN A 137 -2.05 -10.36 5.28
N GLU A 138 -2.24 -9.80 4.09
CA GLU A 138 -2.26 -8.36 3.86
C GLU A 138 -3.25 -8.01 2.75
N LEU A 139 -3.98 -6.90 2.94
CA LEU A 139 -4.78 -6.24 1.92
C LEU A 139 -4.28 -4.81 1.72
N ASP A 140 -4.16 -4.38 0.48
CA ASP A 140 -3.70 -3.03 0.14
C ASP A 140 -4.72 -1.98 0.57
N ILE A 141 -6.01 -2.35 0.53
CA ILE A 141 -7.12 -1.50 0.91
C ILE A 141 -8.15 -2.29 1.71
N LEU A 142 -8.47 -1.77 2.88
CA LEU A 142 -9.66 -2.14 3.63
C LEU A 142 -10.39 -0.86 4.01
N ALA A 143 -11.66 -0.74 3.65
CA ALA A 143 -12.51 0.36 4.13
C ALA A 143 -13.73 -0.22 4.85
N VAL A 144 -14.20 0.47 5.88
CA VAL A 144 -15.26 -0.03 6.76
C VAL A 144 -16.21 1.10 7.20
N ASP A 145 -17.49 0.79 7.29
CA ASP A 145 -18.51 1.69 7.80
C ASP A 145 -18.45 1.82 9.34
N ALA A 146 -19.24 2.74 9.89
CA ALA A 146 -19.28 3.01 11.33
C ALA A 146 -19.77 1.80 12.16
N GLY A 147 -20.58 0.94 11.58
CA GLY A 147 -21.15 -0.23 12.25
C GLY A 147 -20.34 -1.51 12.05
N GLU A 148 -19.24 -1.45 11.30
CA GLU A 148 -18.43 -2.61 10.92
C GLU A 148 -19.24 -3.75 10.28
N LYS A 149 -20.30 -3.39 9.52
CA LYS A 149 -21.19 -4.30 8.80
C LYS A 149 -20.89 -4.36 7.29
N ASN A 150 -20.29 -3.30 6.74
CA ASN A 150 -19.95 -3.21 5.33
C ASN A 150 -18.46 -2.95 5.16
N TYR A 151 -17.83 -3.74 4.28
CA TYR A 151 -16.40 -3.66 4.00
C TYR A 151 -16.14 -3.49 2.51
N ILE A 152 -15.23 -2.60 2.15
CA ILE A 152 -14.54 -2.64 0.85
C ILE A 152 -13.21 -3.32 1.06
N LEU A 153 -12.94 -4.35 0.24
CA LEU A 153 -11.66 -5.03 0.15
C LEU A 153 -11.03 -4.71 -1.19
N GLY A 154 -9.81 -4.20 -1.21
CA GLY A 154 -9.13 -3.78 -2.41
C GLY A 154 -7.74 -4.36 -2.55
N GLU A 155 -7.38 -4.73 -3.78
CA GLU A 155 -6.04 -5.18 -4.17
C GLU A 155 -5.55 -4.32 -5.33
N CYS A 156 -4.29 -3.87 -5.26
CA CYS A 156 -3.67 -2.98 -6.22
C CYS A 156 -2.54 -3.69 -6.96
N LYS A 157 -2.58 -3.73 -8.29
CA LYS A 157 -1.56 -4.37 -9.12
C LYS A 157 -0.91 -3.36 -10.06
N TYR A 158 0.27 -2.87 -9.65
CA TYR A 158 1.10 -1.98 -10.46
C TYR A 158 2.20 -2.78 -11.16
N ARG A 159 1.84 -3.43 -12.27
CA ARG A 159 2.74 -4.25 -13.08
C ARG A 159 2.32 -4.21 -14.55
N ASN A 160 3.24 -4.59 -15.46
CA ASN A 160 2.99 -4.56 -16.92
C ASN A 160 2.15 -5.75 -17.44
N SER A 161 1.62 -6.60 -16.56
CA SER A 161 0.73 -7.70 -16.92
C SER A 161 -0.69 -7.45 -16.39
N LYS A 162 -1.68 -7.91 -17.16
CA LYS A 162 -3.11 -7.82 -16.79
C LYS A 162 -3.40 -8.61 -15.51
N VAL A 163 -4.34 -8.10 -14.71
CA VAL A 163 -4.91 -8.82 -13.55
C VAL A 163 -5.77 -9.97 -14.05
N THR A 164 -5.62 -11.14 -13.44
CA THR A 164 -6.24 -12.39 -13.82
C THR A 164 -7.16 -12.96 -12.72
N THR A 165 -7.88 -14.02 -13.03
CA THR A 165 -8.68 -14.77 -12.05
C THR A 165 -7.84 -15.40 -10.93
N ALA A 166 -6.56 -15.69 -11.18
CA ALA A 166 -5.65 -16.17 -10.13
C ALA A 166 -5.38 -15.11 -9.08
N ASP A 167 -5.22 -13.83 -9.48
CA ASP A 167 -5.06 -12.70 -8.55
C ASP A 167 -6.32 -12.53 -7.68
N TRP A 168 -7.50 -12.67 -8.27
CA TRP A 168 -8.77 -12.64 -7.56
C TRP A 168 -8.89 -13.78 -6.53
N ASN A 169 -8.61 -15.01 -6.92
CA ASN A 169 -8.66 -16.15 -6.02
C ASN A 169 -7.72 -15.99 -4.83
N HIS A 170 -6.51 -15.46 -5.06
CA HIS A 170 -5.56 -15.16 -4.00
C HIS A 170 -6.07 -14.07 -3.05
N MET A 171 -6.66 -12.99 -3.60
CA MET A 171 -7.18 -11.87 -2.79
C MET A 171 -8.33 -12.30 -1.88
N ARG A 172 -9.32 -13.02 -2.38
CA ARG A 172 -10.53 -13.38 -1.62
C ARG A 172 -10.26 -14.27 -0.41
N GLU A 173 -9.10 -14.96 -0.38
CA GLU A 173 -8.69 -15.83 0.72
C GLU A 173 -8.00 -15.06 1.87
N LYS A 174 -7.60 -13.79 1.64
CA LYS A 174 -6.83 -13.00 2.60
C LYS A 174 -7.64 -12.51 3.80
N PHE A 175 -8.94 -12.31 3.63
CA PHE A 175 -9.78 -11.71 4.67
C PHE A 175 -11.15 -12.38 4.73
N SER A 176 -11.55 -12.73 5.94
CA SER A 176 -12.91 -13.19 6.25
C SER A 176 -13.43 -12.42 7.45
N PRO A 177 -14.57 -11.72 7.32
CA PRO A 177 -15.20 -11.06 8.45
C PRO A 177 -15.60 -12.08 9.51
N SER A 178 -15.53 -11.68 10.78
CA SER A 178 -15.91 -12.55 11.91
C SER A 178 -17.44 -12.72 12.04
N ASP A 179 -18.21 -11.75 11.54
CA ASP A 179 -19.67 -11.74 11.62
C ASP A 179 -20.29 -12.17 10.28
N LYS A 180 -21.23 -13.12 10.31
CA LYS A 180 -21.91 -13.65 9.13
C LYS A 180 -22.83 -12.64 8.43
N ASP A 181 -23.28 -11.61 9.14
CA ASP A 181 -24.15 -10.57 8.60
C ASP A 181 -23.37 -9.42 7.90
N THR A 182 -22.07 -9.62 7.70
CA THR A 182 -21.18 -8.65 7.07
C THR A 182 -21.25 -8.72 5.54
N ARG A 183 -21.30 -7.56 4.88
CA ARG A 183 -21.25 -7.45 3.42
C ARG A 183 -19.85 -7.01 2.97
N CYS A 184 -19.30 -7.72 2.00
CA CYS A 184 -18.01 -7.42 1.39
C CYS A 184 -18.18 -6.97 -0.05
N PHE A 185 -17.54 -5.86 -0.42
CA PHE A 185 -17.48 -5.31 -1.76
C PHE A 185 -16.03 -5.33 -2.22
N TYR A 186 -15.76 -5.92 -3.37
CA TYR A 186 -14.42 -6.19 -3.84
C TYR A 186 -14.01 -5.23 -4.95
N TYR A 187 -12.83 -4.64 -4.81
CA TYR A 187 -12.23 -3.72 -5.78
C TYR A 187 -10.87 -4.25 -6.22
N LEU A 188 -10.67 -4.36 -7.52
CA LEU A 188 -9.37 -4.66 -8.11
C LEU A 188 -8.89 -3.45 -8.91
N PHE A 189 -7.71 -2.98 -8.56
CA PHE A 189 -7.05 -1.86 -9.24
C PHE A 189 -5.89 -2.35 -10.07
N SER A 190 -5.74 -1.89 -11.30
CA SER A 190 -4.72 -2.37 -12.22
C SER A 190 -4.10 -1.26 -13.06
N LYS A 191 -2.73 -1.25 -13.13
CA LYS A 191 -1.99 -0.43 -14.10
C LYS A 191 -2.28 -0.83 -15.54
N SER A 192 -2.34 -2.13 -15.82
CA SER A 192 -2.37 -2.70 -17.19
C SER A 192 -3.72 -3.34 -17.56
N GLY A 193 -4.76 -3.05 -16.76
CA GLY A 193 -6.11 -3.56 -16.99
C GLY A 193 -6.28 -5.04 -16.62
N PHE A 194 -7.31 -5.67 -17.18
CA PHE A 194 -7.82 -6.97 -16.75
C PHE A 194 -7.93 -7.94 -17.91
N SER A 195 -7.70 -9.23 -17.65
CA SER A 195 -7.94 -10.30 -18.63
C SER A 195 -9.44 -10.46 -18.90
N ASP A 196 -9.79 -11.04 -20.06
CA ASP A 196 -11.20 -11.28 -20.40
C ASP A 196 -11.87 -12.25 -19.43
N GLY A 197 -11.13 -13.27 -18.94
CA GLY A 197 -11.58 -14.15 -17.88
C GLY A 197 -11.92 -13.40 -16.59
N MET A 198 -11.06 -12.45 -16.18
CA MET A 198 -11.32 -11.61 -15.00
C MET A 198 -12.54 -10.72 -15.18
N LYS A 199 -12.70 -10.10 -16.36
CA LYS A 199 -13.88 -9.29 -16.69
C LYS A 199 -15.18 -10.07 -16.62
N LYS A 200 -15.16 -11.35 -17.06
CA LYS A 200 -16.32 -12.24 -16.97
C LYS A 200 -16.66 -12.55 -15.51
N VAL A 201 -15.69 -13.01 -14.72
CA VAL A 201 -15.88 -13.30 -13.29
C VAL A 201 -16.34 -12.06 -12.53
N ALA A 202 -15.80 -10.89 -12.86
CA ALA A 202 -16.19 -9.65 -12.20
C ALA A 202 -17.66 -9.29 -12.39
N LYS A 203 -18.25 -9.59 -13.56
CA LYS A 203 -19.69 -9.40 -13.80
C LYS A 203 -20.54 -10.39 -13.01
N GLU A 204 -20.11 -11.65 -12.94
CA GLU A 204 -20.81 -12.73 -12.22
C GLU A 204 -20.78 -12.53 -10.70
N GLU A 205 -19.62 -12.18 -10.15
CA GLU A 205 -19.38 -12.03 -8.70
C GLU A 205 -19.50 -10.57 -8.20
N LYS A 206 -19.86 -9.61 -9.09
CA LYS A 206 -20.02 -8.18 -8.78
C LYS A 206 -18.76 -7.54 -8.21
N ILE A 207 -17.60 -7.78 -8.85
CA ILE A 207 -16.32 -7.20 -8.48
C ILE A 207 -16.12 -5.89 -9.25
N TYR A 208 -15.71 -4.84 -8.56
CA TYR A 208 -15.42 -3.55 -9.16
C TYR A 208 -13.99 -3.54 -9.72
N LEU A 209 -13.87 -3.45 -11.04
CA LEU A 209 -12.59 -3.34 -11.74
C LEU A 209 -12.30 -1.87 -12.04
N LYS A 210 -11.11 -1.40 -11.69
CA LYS A 210 -10.66 -0.02 -11.90
C LYS A 210 -9.26 0.00 -12.48
N ASP A 211 -9.12 0.53 -13.68
CA ASP A 211 -7.81 0.79 -14.28
C ASP A 211 -7.35 2.24 -14.05
N LEU A 212 -6.20 2.61 -14.61
CA LEU A 212 -5.66 3.97 -14.45
C LEU A 212 -6.60 5.04 -15.05
N GLN A 213 -7.29 4.72 -16.15
CA GLN A 213 -8.23 5.69 -16.77
C GLN A 213 -9.44 5.91 -15.87
N ASP A 214 -10.01 4.85 -15.30
CA ASP A 214 -11.11 4.95 -14.33
C ASP A 214 -10.75 5.80 -13.11
N ILE A 215 -9.49 5.63 -12.62
CA ILE A 215 -9.01 6.33 -11.42
C ILE A 215 -8.83 7.83 -11.69
N VAL A 216 -8.32 8.19 -12.88
CA VAL A 216 -8.04 9.59 -13.25
C VAL A 216 -9.31 10.30 -13.71
N GLN A 217 -10.15 9.67 -14.53
CA GLN A 217 -11.35 10.28 -15.12
C GLN A 217 -12.55 10.33 -14.18
N GLY A 218 -12.59 9.56 -13.13
CA GLY A 218 -13.65 9.60 -12.10
C GLY A 218 -13.70 10.90 -11.29
N GLY A 219 -13.21 12.00 -11.82
CA GLY A 219 -13.04 13.30 -11.15
C GLY A 219 -13.99 14.41 -11.60
N ASP A 220 -14.91 14.15 -12.56
CA ASP A 220 -15.92 15.13 -13.02
C ASP A 220 -17.28 14.87 -12.40
#